data_fd5edc03b0343c81907a4e3ec73c1d09
#
_entry.id   fd5edc03b0343c81907a4e3ec73c1d09
#
_cell.length_a   1.000
_cell.length_b   1.000
_cell.length_c   1.000
_cell.angle_alpha   90.00
_cell.angle_beta   90.00
_cell.angle_gamma   90.00
#
_symmetry.space_group_name_H-M   'P 1'
#
loop_
_entity.id
_entity.type
_entity.pdbx_description
1 polymer ?
#
loop_
_entity_poly.entity_id
_entity_poly.type
_entity_poly.pdbx_seq_one_letter_code
_entity_poly.pdbx_strand_id
1 'polypeptide(L)'
;MITVPLVFSGWALSIVLLPFLFVAAFLVDGWRAIRSRATPVAWRLVAILLIYLTSEVIAGVGVLLSWVRSGFGKNRIRLVRLSYRLQLGWGNLLWDSARVIFRLRIEIEGLELARPGPILILSRHASIIDNLLPSQLFSRAHGMTLRYVIKRELLMDPALDIVGSWLPNHFVDREAKDPGAEIEALRRLGSGLTENDGLLIFPEGSRFTKEKQQRALTSLAIRNPGFHRQVAGLLHLMPPRPGGALALLEASSADVVLVAHRGLDGFAQIKDIWAGGMVGKLVRVRMTRVPFREIPEGRGPRTEWLFKVWQEMDDWISSLDQEPMPTDG
;
A
#
# COMPACT_ATOMS: atom_id res chain seq x y z
N MET A 1 -6.73 20.67 -7.66
CA MET A 1 -7.87 20.93 -8.60
C MET A 1 -7.52 20.86 -10.08
N ILE A 2 -6.28 21.05 -10.51
CA ILE A 2 -5.85 20.92 -11.93
C ILE A 2 -5.90 19.46 -12.40
N THR A 3 -5.74 18.50 -11.49
CA THR A 3 -5.69 17.06 -11.80
C THR A 3 -7.03 16.48 -12.27
N VAL A 4 -8.17 16.98 -11.77
CA VAL A 4 -9.51 16.49 -12.18
C VAL A 4 -9.76 16.68 -13.67
N PRO A 5 -9.64 17.89 -14.27
CA PRO A 5 -9.80 18.07 -15.71
C PRO A 5 -8.83 17.22 -16.53
N LEU A 6 -7.57 17.05 -16.06
CA LEU A 6 -6.58 16.24 -16.76
C LEU A 6 -6.97 14.75 -16.80
N VAL A 7 -7.50 14.22 -15.70
CA VAL A 7 -7.97 12.83 -15.64
C VAL A 7 -9.16 12.61 -16.57
N PHE A 8 -10.16 13.50 -16.55
CA PHE A 8 -11.33 13.39 -17.44
C PHE A 8 -10.96 13.54 -18.92
N SER A 9 -10.09 14.51 -19.25
CA SER A 9 -9.60 14.69 -20.63
C SER A 9 -8.76 13.50 -21.09
N GLY A 10 -7.89 12.99 -20.24
CA GLY A 10 -7.08 11.81 -20.51
C GLY A 10 -7.92 10.55 -20.69
N TRP A 11 -8.98 10.38 -19.88
CA TRP A 11 -9.94 9.30 -20.04
C TRP A 11 -10.70 9.41 -21.37
N ALA A 12 -11.28 10.55 -21.68
CA ALA A 12 -12.01 10.75 -22.94
C ALA A 12 -11.11 10.49 -24.17
N LEU A 13 -9.89 11.03 -24.16
CA LEU A 13 -8.90 10.79 -25.21
C LEU A 13 -8.55 9.30 -25.32
N SER A 14 -8.33 8.62 -24.18
CA SER A 14 -7.98 7.20 -24.18
C SER A 14 -9.12 6.31 -24.69
N ILE A 15 -10.39 6.66 -24.46
CA ILE A 15 -11.54 5.96 -25.03
C ILE A 15 -11.60 6.15 -26.56
N VAL A 16 -11.40 7.38 -27.05
CA VAL A 16 -11.36 7.65 -28.49
C VAL A 16 -10.23 6.91 -29.20
N LEU A 17 -9.06 6.87 -28.57
CA LEU A 17 -7.86 6.21 -29.10
C LEU A 17 -7.79 4.71 -28.79
N LEU A 18 -8.77 4.15 -28.08
CA LEU A 18 -8.76 2.77 -27.58
C LEU A 18 -8.38 1.72 -28.64
N PRO A 19 -9.00 1.67 -29.85
CA PRO A 19 -8.65 0.67 -30.85
C PRO A 19 -7.19 0.81 -31.30
N PHE A 20 -6.71 2.04 -31.49
CA PHE A 20 -5.33 2.30 -31.91
C PHE A 20 -4.33 1.92 -30.81
N LEU A 21 -4.65 2.21 -29.54
CA LEU A 21 -3.80 1.86 -28.40
C LEU A 21 -3.64 0.35 -28.28
N PHE A 22 -4.73 -0.43 -28.43
CA PHE A 22 -4.64 -1.88 -28.39
C PHE A 22 -3.91 -2.46 -29.58
N VAL A 23 -4.18 -1.99 -30.81
CA VAL A 23 -3.44 -2.42 -32.01
C VAL A 23 -1.94 -2.16 -31.82
N ALA A 24 -1.56 -0.95 -31.41
CA ALA A 24 -0.16 -0.61 -31.16
C ALA A 24 0.45 -1.50 -30.06
N ALA A 25 -0.27 -1.73 -28.96
CA ALA A 25 0.19 -2.57 -27.85
C ALA A 25 0.40 -4.04 -28.31
N PHE A 26 -0.52 -4.60 -29.10
CA PHE A 26 -0.37 -5.95 -29.63
C PHE A 26 0.79 -6.06 -30.63
N LEU A 27 1.00 -5.05 -31.49
CA LEU A 27 2.16 -5.00 -32.39
C LEU A 27 3.49 -4.95 -31.61
N VAL A 28 3.54 -4.12 -30.55
CA VAL A 28 4.70 -4.03 -29.66
C VAL A 28 4.96 -5.36 -28.95
N ASP A 29 3.92 -5.99 -28.41
CA ASP A 29 4.05 -7.27 -27.73
C ASP A 29 4.46 -8.40 -28.70
N GLY A 30 3.91 -8.41 -29.91
CA GLY A 30 4.31 -9.34 -30.97
C GLY A 30 5.78 -9.17 -31.37
N TRP A 31 6.21 -7.95 -31.60
CA TRP A 31 7.61 -7.64 -31.91
C TRP A 31 8.56 -8.06 -30.78
N ARG A 32 8.21 -7.76 -29.50
CA ARG A 32 8.98 -8.16 -28.33
C ARG A 32 9.04 -9.68 -28.16
N ALA A 33 7.93 -10.38 -28.41
CA ALA A 33 7.88 -11.84 -28.34
C ALA A 33 8.81 -12.49 -29.36
N ILE A 34 8.84 -11.98 -30.61
CA ILE A 34 9.70 -12.47 -31.67
C ILE A 34 11.18 -12.18 -31.37
N ARG A 35 11.50 -10.94 -30.94
CA ARG A 35 12.88 -10.51 -30.78
C ARG A 35 13.55 -11.02 -29.51
N SER A 36 12.83 -11.11 -28.41
CA SER A 36 13.40 -11.39 -27.09
C SER A 36 12.66 -12.44 -26.26
N ARG A 37 11.66 -13.11 -26.86
CA ARG A 37 10.76 -14.05 -26.13
C ARG A 37 10.14 -13.41 -24.86
N ALA A 38 9.98 -12.10 -24.85
CA ALA A 38 9.45 -11.38 -23.71
C ALA A 38 7.96 -11.63 -23.52
N THR A 39 7.54 -11.71 -22.26
CA THR A 39 6.13 -11.83 -21.89
C THR A 39 5.34 -10.61 -22.42
N PRO A 40 4.15 -10.82 -23.04
CA PRO A 40 3.30 -9.72 -23.47
C PRO A 40 2.84 -8.87 -22.30
N VAL A 41 3.15 -7.57 -22.32
CA VAL A 41 2.86 -6.62 -21.23
C VAL A 41 2.22 -5.33 -21.75
N ALA A 42 2.50 -4.92 -22.98
CA ALA A 42 2.02 -3.63 -23.50
C ALA A 42 0.50 -3.54 -23.45
N TRP A 43 -0.22 -4.56 -23.93
CA TRP A 43 -1.68 -4.58 -23.88
C TRP A 43 -2.23 -4.58 -22.44
N ARG A 44 -1.51 -5.22 -21.47
CA ARG A 44 -1.89 -5.23 -20.06
C ARG A 44 -1.75 -3.85 -19.44
N LEU A 45 -0.70 -3.11 -19.78
CA LEU A 45 -0.50 -1.74 -19.33
C LEU A 45 -1.57 -0.80 -19.89
N VAL A 46 -1.94 -0.96 -21.16
CA VAL A 46 -3.06 -0.21 -21.76
C VAL A 46 -4.37 -0.54 -21.03
N ALA A 47 -4.66 -1.81 -20.80
CA ALA A 47 -5.87 -2.25 -20.12
C ALA A 47 -5.96 -1.68 -18.69
N ILE A 48 -4.89 -1.81 -17.89
CA ILE A 48 -4.90 -1.34 -16.49
C ILE A 48 -4.98 0.20 -16.42
N LEU A 49 -4.33 0.91 -17.35
CA LEU A 49 -4.41 2.38 -17.43
C LEU A 49 -5.84 2.83 -17.73
N LEU A 50 -6.52 2.17 -18.69
CA LEU A 50 -7.91 2.47 -19.02
C LEU A 50 -8.86 2.20 -17.87
N ILE A 51 -8.66 1.08 -17.16
CA ILE A 51 -9.43 0.74 -15.96
C ILE A 51 -9.18 1.77 -14.87
N TYR A 52 -7.93 2.17 -14.65
CA TYR A 52 -7.60 3.21 -13.68
C TYR A 52 -8.29 4.53 -14.02
N LEU A 53 -8.15 5.05 -15.23
CA LEU A 53 -8.81 6.29 -15.66
C LEU A 53 -10.34 6.20 -15.57
N THR A 54 -10.92 5.06 -15.95
CA THR A 54 -12.37 4.83 -15.82
C THR A 54 -12.79 4.79 -14.34
N SER A 55 -11.99 4.15 -13.49
CA SER A 55 -12.26 4.11 -12.06
C SER A 55 -12.21 5.48 -11.39
N GLU A 56 -11.32 6.38 -11.86
CA GLU A 56 -11.26 7.77 -11.42
C GLU A 56 -12.52 8.57 -11.79
N VAL A 57 -13.02 8.37 -13.01
CA VAL A 57 -14.28 8.99 -13.45
C VAL A 57 -15.46 8.48 -12.61
N ILE A 58 -15.55 7.16 -12.39
CA ILE A 58 -16.57 6.55 -11.53
C ILE A 58 -16.46 7.08 -10.10
N ALA A 59 -15.24 7.16 -9.56
CA ALA A 59 -14.99 7.70 -8.24
C ALA A 59 -15.41 9.17 -8.14
N GLY A 60 -15.13 9.99 -9.16
CA GLY A 60 -15.57 11.38 -9.21
C GLY A 60 -17.09 11.53 -9.15
N VAL A 61 -17.84 10.71 -9.92
CA VAL A 61 -19.30 10.63 -9.82
C VAL A 61 -19.73 10.17 -8.43
N GLY A 62 -19.08 9.14 -7.89
CA GLY A 62 -19.34 8.61 -6.54
C GLY A 62 -19.12 9.65 -5.44
N VAL A 63 -18.09 10.50 -5.57
CA VAL A 63 -17.80 11.64 -4.68
C VAL A 63 -18.97 12.63 -4.70
N LEU A 64 -19.41 13.05 -5.89
CA LEU A 64 -20.53 13.99 -6.05
C LEU A 64 -21.82 13.40 -5.44
N LEU A 65 -22.12 12.15 -5.75
CA LEU A 65 -23.30 11.47 -5.19
C LEU A 65 -23.24 11.32 -3.67
N SER A 66 -22.05 11.04 -3.12
CA SER A 66 -21.83 10.93 -1.68
C SER A 66 -22.05 12.26 -0.98
N TRP A 67 -21.55 13.35 -1.57
CA TRP A 67 -21.73 14.70 -1.07
C TRP A 67 -23.21 15.11 -1.08
N VAL A 68 -23.92 14.91 -2.20
CA VAL A 68 -25.37 15.21 -2.29
C VAL A 68 -26.17 14.37 -1.30
N ARG A 69 -25.95 13.03 -1.25
CA ARG A 69 -26.68 12.11 -0.35
C ARG A 69 -26.42 12.37 1.13
N SER A 70 -25.31 13.00 1.47
CA SER A 70 -25.02 13.43 2.84
C SER A 70 -25.62 14.81 3.18
N GLY A 71 -26.51 15.32 2.36
CA GLY A 71 -27.08 16.65 2.53
C GLY A 71 -26.06 17.75 2.28
N PHE A 72 -25.35 17.64 1.17
CA PHE A 72 -24.27 18.58 0.78
C PHE A 72 -23.15 18.65 1.84
N GLY A 73 -22.78 17.47 2.39
CA GLY A 73 -21.74 17.37 3.42
C GLY A 73 -22.18 17.66 4.85
N LYS A 74 -23.43 18.11 5.08
CA LYS A 74 -23.93 18.45 6.43
C LYS A 74 -24.00 17.26 7.36
N ASN A 75 -24.38 16.06 6.85
CA ASN A 75 -24.36 14.84 7.64
C ASN A 75 -22.99 14.15 7.52
N ARG A 76 -22.06 14.52 8.41
CA ARG A 76 -20.69 14.03 8.43
C ARG A 76 -20.58 12.52 8.59
N ILE A 77 -21.42 11.90 9.43
CA ILE A 77 -21.42 10.46 9.66
C ILE A 77 -21.77 9.70 8.37
N ARG A 78 -22.81 10.17 7.67
CA ARG A 78 -23.24 9.58 6.40
C ARG A 78 -22.17 9.78 5.31
N LEU A 79 -21.55 10.95 5.24
CA LEU A 79 -20.47 11.25 4.29
C LEU A 79 -19.30 10.30 4.49
N VAL A 80 -18.80 10.16 5.70
CA VAL A 80 -17.70 9.24 6.05
C VAL A 80 -18.04 7.79 5.66
N ARG A 81 -19.25 7.31 5.99
CA ARG A 81 -19.70 5.96 5.63
C ARG A 81 -19.73 5.73 4.11
N LEU A 82 -20.24 6.70 3.35
CA LEU A 82 -20.26 6.62 1.89
C LEU A 82 -18.86 6.67 1.30
N SER A 83 -17.98 7.48 1.87
CA SER A 83 -16.56 7.59 1.47
C SER A 83 -15.80 6.27 1.67
N TYR A 84 -15.98 5.59 2.81
CA TYR A 84 -15.40 4.26 3.00
C TYR A 84 -15.90 3.24 1.97
N ARG A 85 -17.19 3.24 1.65
CA ARG A 85 -17.75 2.34 0.63
C ARG A 85 -17.18 2.63 -0.75
N LEU A 86 -17.04 3.91 -1.09
CA LEU A 86 -16.48 4.35 -2.36
C LEU A 86 -15.01 3.93 -2.47
N GLN A 87 -14.21 4.20 -1.43
CA GLN A 87 -12.80 3.82 -1.36
C GLN A 87 -12.62 2.30 -1.49
N LEU A 88 -13.43 1.51 -0.77
CA LEU A 88 -13.39 0.05 -0.84
C LEU A 88 -13.77 -0.46 -2.23
N GLY A 89 -14.84 0.08 -2.84
CA GLY A 89 -15.27 -0.28 -4.19
C GLY A 89 -14.20 0.02 -5.25
N TRP A 90 -13.60 1.21 -5.16
CA TRP A 90 -12.49 1.64 -6.02
C TRP A 90 -11.26 0.73 -5.84
N GLY A 91 -10.86 0.46 -4.61
CA GLY A 91 -9.73 -0.42 -4.31
C GLY A 91 -9.95 -1.85 -4.77
N ASN A 92 -11.17 -2.39 -4.61
CA ASN A 92 -11.54 -3.72 -5.09
C ASN A 92 -11.48 -3.81 -6.61
N LEU A 93 -12.00 -2.81 -7.33
CA LEU A 93 -11.96 -2.77 -8.78
C LEU A 93 -10.52 -2.81 -9.29
N LEU A 94 -9.64 -1.97 -8.76
CA LEU A 94 -8.23 -1.94 -9.17
C LEU A 94 -7.49 -3.22 -8.81
N TRP A 95 -7.70 -3.75 -7.61
CA TRP A 95 -7.08 -5.00 -7.17
C TRP A 95 -7.50 -6.20 -8.03
N ASP A 96 -8.81 -6.40 -8.21
CA ASP A 96 -9.34 -7.53 -8.99
C ASP A 96 -8.91 -7.41 -10.46
N SER A 97 -8.89 -6.20 -11.03
CA SER A 97 -8.40 -5.95 -12.37
C SER A 97 -6.92 -6.28 -12.52
N ALA A 98 -6.09 -5.82 -11.59
CA ALA A 98 -4.66 -6.13 -11.59
C ALA A 98 -4.44 -7.65 -11.47
N ARG A 99 -5.16 -8.32 -10.58
CA ARG A 99 -5.07 -9.77 -10.39
C ARG A 99 -5.41 -10.54 -11.65
N VAL A 100 -6.50 -10.17 -12.34
CA VAL A 100 -6.95 -10.85 -13.57
C VAL A 100 -6.01 -10.53 -14.74
N ILE A 101 -5.70 -9.26 -14.98
CA ILE A 101 -4.90 -8.81 -16.13
C ILE A 101 -3.47 -9.38 -16.04
N PHE A 102 -2.86 -9.36 -14.88
CA PHE A 102 -1.51 -9.87 -14.68
C PHE A 102 -1.48 -11.34 -14.25
N ARG A 103 -2.63 -12.02 -14.11
CA ARG A 103 -2.73 -13.42 -13.66
C ARG A 103 -2.03 -13.67 -12.32
N LEU A 104 -2.23 -12.77 -11.35
CA LEU A 104 -1.63 -12.92 -10.04
C LEU A 104 -2.32 -14.04 -9.26
N ARG A 105 -1.54 -14.92 -8.67
CA ARG A 105 -2.01 -15.89 -7.68
C ARG A 105 -1.69 -15.35 -6.29
N ILE A 106 -2.62 -15.48 -5.35
CA ILE A 106 -2.47 -14.89 -4.01
C ILE A 106 -2.66 -16.00 -2.98
N GLU A 107 -1.67 -16.18 -2.12
CA GLU A 107 -1.73 -17.07 -0.96
C GLU A 107 -1.61 -16.22 0.30
N ILE A 108 -2.50 -16.41 1.26
CA ILE A 108 -2.55 -15.61 2.49
C ILE A 108 -2.53 -16.57 3.68
N GLU A 109 -1.57 -16.36 4.58
CA GLU A 109 -1.42 -17.05 5.85
C GLU A 109 -1.78 -16.10 6.99
N GLY A 110 -2.61 -16.52 7.93
CA GLY A 110 -2.99 -15.76 9.11
C GLY A 110 -4.05 -14.68 8.86
N LEU A 111 -4.90 -14.82 7.82
CA LEU A 111 -5.94 -13.84 7.51
C LEU A 111 -6.90 -13.60 8.70
N GLU A 112 -7.18 -14.63 9.48
CA GLU A 112 -8.01 -14.59 10.69
C GLU A 112 -7.43 -13.71 11.80
N LEU A 113 -6.11 -13.47 11.78
CA LEU A 113 -5.41 -12.64 12.77
C LEU A 113 -5.76 -11.14 12.67
N ALA A 114 -6.47 -10.74 11.61
CA ALA A 114 -7.00 -9.38 11.49
C ALA A 114 -8.04 -9.06 12.59
N ARG A 115 -8.65 -10.06 13.23
CA ARG A 115 -9.70 -9.89 14.25
C ARG A 115 -9.29 -10.51 15.59
N PRO A 116 -9.80 -9.97 16.72
CA PRO A 116 -10.59 -8.74 16.85
C PRO A 116 -9.72 -7.49 16.70
N GLY A 117 -10.34 -6.32 16.39
CA GLY A 117 -9.67 -5.02 16.52
C GLY A 117 -9.89 -4.39 17.91
N PRO A 118 -9.41 -3.15 18.14
CA PRO A 118 -8.60 -2.38 17.19
C PRO A 118 -7.21 -2.97 16.96
N ILE A 119 -6.62 -2.70 15.80
CA ILE A 119 -5.27 -3.15 15.46
C ILE A 119 -4.43 -2.04 14.84
N LEU A 120 -3.13 -2.05 15.14
CA LEU A 120 -2.11 -1.29 14.42
C LEU A 120 -1.45 -2.20 13.38
N ILE A 121 -1.56 -1.84 12.12
CA ILE A 121 -1.05 -2.61 10.99
C ILE A 121 0.29 -2.03 10.56
N LEU A 122 1.35 -2.81 10.69
CA LEU A 122 2.68 -2.49 10.19
C LEU A 122 2.94 -3.34 8.95
N SER A 123 2.90 -2.72 7.77
CA SER A 123 3.00 -3.44 6.50
C SER A 123 4.33 -3.15 5.81
N ARG A 124 4.87 -4.18 5.14
CA ARG A 124 5.94 -4.03 4.16
C ARG A 124 5.52 -3.14 3.01
N HIS A 125 6.47 -2.39 2.43
CA HIS A 125 6.22 -1.52 1.28
C HIS A 125 7.23 -1.77 0.16
N ALA A 126 6.86 -2.59 -0.82
CA ALA A 126 7.72 -2.96 -1.95
C ALA A 126 7.21 -2.44 -3.31
N SER A 127 5.89 -2.20 -3.45
CA SER A 127 5.30 -1.88 -4.75
C SER A 127 4.25 -0.76 -4.69
N ILE A 128 3.73 -0.36 -5.86
CA ILE A 128 2.59 0.56 -5.96
C ILE A 128 1.30 -0.16 -5.50
N ILE A 129 1.19 -1.46 -5.77
CA ILE A 129 -0.01 -2.27 -5.51
C ILE A 129 -0.17 -2.56 -4.00
N ASP A 130 0.90 -2.50 -3.21
CA ASP A 130 0.83 -2.71 -1.76
C ASP A 130 -0.16 -1.78 -1.06
N ASN A 131 -0.43 -0.60 -1.63
CA ASN A 131 -1.41 0.33 -1.06
C ASN A 131 -2.85 -0.24 -1.11
N LEU A 132 -3.12 -1.18 -2.03
CA LEU A 132 -4.41 -1.84 -2.15
C LEU A 132 -4.52 -3.09 -1.26
N LEU A 133 -3.40 -3.74 -0.95
CA LEU A 133 -3.37 -5.00 -0.22
C LEU A 133 -4.06 -4.92 1.16
N PRO A 134 -3.82 -3.90 2.01
CA PRO A 134 -4.49 -3.81 3.30
C PRO A 134 -6.01 -3.70 3.19
N SER A 135 -6.54 -3.01 2.18
CA SER A 135 -8.00 -2.95 1.99
C SER A 135 -8.60 -4.31 1.67
N GLN A 136 -7.85 -5.21 1.01
CA GLN A 136 -8.29 -6.58 0.74
C GLN A 136 -8.23 -7.45 1.99
N LEU A 137 -7.14 -7.37 2.75
CA LEU A 137 -6.90 -8.19 3.93
C LEU A 137 -7.82 -7.81 5.10
N PHE A 138 -8.12 -6.54 5.28
CA PHE A 138 -8.82 -6.03 6.45
C PHE A 138 -10.24 -5.54 6.13
N SER A 139 -10.40 -4.66 5.14
CA SER A 139 -11.72 -4.08 4.86
C SER A 139 -12.62 -5.03 4.10
N ARG A 140 -12.14 -5.65 3.02
CA ARG A 140 -12.92 -6.58 2.20
C ARG A 140 -13.20 -7.90 2.92
N ALA A 141 -12.16 -8.49 3.55
CA ALA A 141 -12.28 -9.80 4.19
C ALA A 141 -13.03 -9.72 5.55
N HIS A 142 -12.85 -8.64 6.30
CA HIS A 142 -13.34 -8.56 7.69
C HIS A 142 -14.25 -7.36 7.98
N GLY A 143 -14.55 -6.50 7.00
CA GLY A 143 -15.39 -5.32 7.17
C GLY A 143 -14.79 -4.24 8.07
N MET A 144 -13.46 -4.25 8.26
CA MET A 144 -12.79 -3.24 9.08
C MET A 144 -12.70 -1.90 8.36
N THR A 145 -12.81 -0.81 9.13
CA THR A 145 -12.53 0.54 8.65
C THR A 145 -11.06 0.86 8.88
N LEU A 146 -10.35 1.21 7.81
CA LEU A 146 -8.93 1.54 7.90
C LEU A 146 -8.71 3.04 7.97
N ARG A 147 -7.83 3.45 8.89
CA ARG A 147 -7.23 4.79 8.93
C ARG A 147 -5.81 4.66 8.38
N TYR A 148 -5.46 5.51 7.43
CA TYR A 148 -4.18 5.41 6.73
C TYR A 148 -3.24 6.54 7.11
N VAL A 149 -1.97 6.19 7.28
CA VAL A 149 -0.86 7.15 7.26
C VAL A 149 -0.32 7.18 5.83
N ILE A 150 -0.61 8.24 5.09
CA ILE A 150 -0.39 8.36 3.65
C ILE A 150 0.60 9.49 3.37
N LYS A 151 1.38 9.37 2.31
CA LYS A 151 2.20 10.48 1.83
C LYS A 151 1.36 11.58 1.21
N ARG A 152 1.70 12.84 1.54
CA ARG A 152 1.03 14.02 1.00
C ARG A 152 1.08 14.11 -0.53
N GLU A 153 2.16 13.64 -1.15
CA GLU A 153 2.31 13.64 -2.62
C GLU A 153 1.25 12.80 -3.33
N LEU A 154 0.62 11.83 -2.64
CA LEU A 154 -0.47 11.04 -3.20
C LEU A 154 -1.80 11.81 -3.33
N LEU A 155 -1.91 13.00 -2.76
CA LEU A 155 -3.04 13.93 -3.00
C LEU A 155 -3.08 14.48 -4.44
N MET A 156 -2.11 14.13 -5.28
CA MET A 156 -2.21 14.40 -6.73
C MET A 156 -3.28 13.52 -7.41
N ASP A 157 -3.64 12.38 -6.81
CA ASP A 157 -4.76 11.56 -7.23
C ASP A 157 -6.08 12.21 -6.77
N PRO A 158 -7.01 12.58 -7.70
CA PRO A 158 -8.20 13.35 -7.35
C PRO A 158 -9.17 12.60 -6.43
N ALA A 159 -9.33 11.29 -6.64
CA ALA A 159 -10.23 10.49 -5.81
C ALA A 159 -9.67 10.36 -4.39
N LEU A 160 -8.36 10.14 -4.27
CA LEU A 160 -7.69 10.04 -2.98
C LEU A 160 -7.65 11.39 -2.24
N ASP A 161 -7.46 12.51 -2.95
CA ASP A 161 -7.49 13.86 -2.35
C ASP A 161 -8.84 14.14 -1.69
N ILE A 162 -9.93 13.97 -2.42
CA ILE A 162 -11.26 14.30 -1.92
C ILE A 162 -11.73 13.27 -0.88
N VAL A 163 -11.75 11.99 -1.24
CA VAL A 163 -12.25 10.92 -0.36
C VAL A 163 -11.34 10.77 0.85
N GLY A 164 -10.03 10.81 0.65
CA GLY A 164 -9.04 10.66 1.72
C GLY A 164 -9.11 11.78 2.75
N SER A 165 -9.46 13.01 2.34
CA SER A 165 -9.66 14.15 3.26
C SER A 165 -10.97 14.07 4.04
N TRP A 166 -11.96 13.34 3.55
CA TRP A 166 -13.22 13.10 4.28
C TRP A 166 -13.12 11.99 5.32
N LEU A 167 -12.14 11.10 5.15
CA LEU A 167 -11.86 9.98 6.05
C LEU A 167 -10.84 10.38 7.14
N PRO A 168 -10.78 9.65 8.25
CA PRO A 168 -9.80 9.89 9.32
C PRO A 168 -8.42 9.35 8.91
N ASN A 169 -7.85 9.91 7.86
CA ASN A 169 -6.50 9.64 7.39
C ASN A 169 -5.54 10.75 7.83
N HIS A 170 -4.24 10.44 7.88
CA HIS A 170 -3.20 11.45 8.07
C HIS A 170 -2.26 11.49 6.86
N PHE A 171 -2.10 12.69 6.27
CA PHE A 171 -1.21 12.92 5.15
C PHE A 171 0.12 13.48 5.65
N VAL A 172 1.14 12.62 5.72
CA VAL A 172 2.47 12.97 6.23
C VAL A 172 3.18 13.90 5.26
N ASP A 173 3.59 15.05 5.78
CA ASP A 173 4.52 15.94 5.13
C ASP A 173 5.95 15.64 5.64
N ARG A 174 6.80 15.07 4.78
CA ARG A 174 8.18 14.71 5.16
C ARG A 174 9.13 15.89 5.19
N GLU A 175 8.72 16.99 4.56
CA GLU A 175 9.44 18.25 4.54
C GLU A 175 8.90 19.22 5.61
N ALA A 176 7.99 18.74 6.47
CA ALA A 176 7.45 19.52 7.56
C ALA A 176 8.57 20.08 8.44
N LYS A 177 8.48 21.38 8.69
CA LYS A 177 9.46 22.12 9.52
C LYS A 177 9.41 21.72 10.99
N ASP A 178 8.28 21.13 11.42
CA ASP A 178 8.06 20.70 12.80
C ASP A 178 7.76 19.18 12.89
N PRO A 179 8.77 18.35 13.16
CA PRO A 179 8.57 16.93 13.39
C PRO A 179 7.70 16.61 14.61
N GLY A 180 7.62 17.51 15.59
CA GLY A 180 6.80 17.33 16.78
C GLY A 180 5.30 17.40 16.44
N ALA A 181 4.90 18.34 15.59
CA ALA A 181 3.53 18.46 15.11
C ALA A 181 3.07 17.21 14.34
N GLU A 182 3.95 16.62 13.53
CA GLU A 182 3.69 15.35 12.82
C GLU A 182 3.44 14.20 13.78
N ILE A 183 4.29 14.04 14.80
CA ILE A 183 4.13 13.01 15.82
C ILE A 183 2.81 13.17 16.58
N GLU A 184 2.45 14.42 16.94
CA GLU A 184 1.20 14.70 17.61
C GLU A 184 -0.03 14.44 16.72
N ALA A 185 0.06 14.71 15.43
CA ALA A 185 -0.99 14.36 14.47
C ALA A 185 -1.17 12.83 14.36
N LEU A 186 -0.09 12.07 14.37
CA LEU A 186 -0.14 10.60 14.41
C LEU A 186 -0.75 10.10 15.72
N ARG A 187 -0.43 10.69 16.87
CA ARG A 187 -1.07 10.34 18.14
C ARG A 187 -2.59 10.58 18.10
N ARG A 188 -3.04 11.71 17.57
CA ARG A 188 -4.48 11.97 17.37
C ARG A 188 -5.12 10.95 16.45
N LEU A 189 -4.45 10.52 15.37
CA LEU A 189 -4.94 9.48 14.48
C LEU A 189 -5.11 8.13 15.19
N GLY A 190 -4.17 7.79 16.10
CA GLY A 190 -4.18 6.54 16.89
C GLY A 190 -5.19 6.54 18.02
N SER A 191 -5.73 7.70 18.41
CA SER A 191 -6.69 7.77 19.50
C SER A 191 -8.12 7.42 19.05
N GLY A 192 -8.95 6.93 19.99
CA GLY A 192 -10.37 6.67 19.76
C GLY A 192 -10.63 5.60 18.69
N LEU A 193 -9.79 4.59 18.60
CA LEU A 193 -10.04 3.41 17.77
C LEU A 193 -11.13 2.53 18.41
N THR A 194 -11.98 1.97 17.57
CA THR A 194 -12.98 0.98 17.97
C THR A 194 -12.54 -0.42 17.53
N GLU A 195 -13.24 -1.46 18.02
CA GLU A 195 -12.97 -2.86 17.64
C GLU A 195 -13.07 -3.15 16.13
N ASN A 196 -13.69 -2.25 15.37
CA ASN A 196 -13.81 -2.34 13.92
C ASN A 196 -12.74 -1.52 13.17
N ASP A 197 -11.88 -0.82 13.87
CA ASP A 197 -10.86 0.04 13.25
C ASP A 197 -9.51 -0.66 13.13
N GLY A 198 -8.86 -0.45 11.99
CA GLY A 198 -7.44 -0.74 11.77
C GLY A 198 -6.69 0.54 11.40
N LEU A 199 -5.49 0.70 11.94
CA LEU A 199 -4.62 1.83 11.67
C LEU A 199 -3.39 1.36 10.91
N LEU A 200 -3.22 1.79 9.67
CA LEU A 200 -2.14 1.34 8.78
C LEU A 200 -1.01 2.35 8.68
N ILE A 201 0.20 1.85 8.85
CA ILE A 201 1.42 2.57 8.49
C ILE A 201 2.41 1.65 7.77
N PHE A 202 3.20 2.22 6.86
CA PHE A 202 4.38 1.60 6.27
C PHE A 202 5.62 2.14 6.98
N PRO A 203 6.21 1.43 7.98
CA PRO A 203 7.32 1.94 8.78
C PRO A 203 8.57 2.25 7.96
N GLU A 204 8.75 1.59 6.83
CA GLU A 204 9.84 1.83 5.87
C GLU A 204 9.83 3.26 5.30
N GLY A 205 8.66 3.84 5.25
CA GLY A 205 8.47 5.20 4.76
C GLY A 205 8.71 5.37 3.26
N SER A 206 9.22 4.40 2.53
CA SER A 206 9.34 4.39 1.07
C SER A 206 9.34 2.96 0.55
N ARG A 207 8.94 2.79 -0.72
CA ARG A 207 9.01 1.49 -1.39
C ARG A 207 10.44 0.98 -1.43
N PHE A 208 10.60 -0.31 -1.12
CA PHE A 208 11.86 -1.00 -1.18
C PHE A 208 12.46 -0.95 -2.60
N THR A 209 13.74 -0.62 -2.69
CA THR A 209 14.64 -0.97 -3.78
C THR A 209 16.02 -1.20 -3.19
N LYS A 210 16.82 -2.05 -3.82
CA LYS A 210 18.18 -2.35 -3.34
C LYS A 210 19.04 -1.10 -3.16
N GLU A 211 18.97 -0.18 -4.12
CA GLU A 211 19.72 1.07 -4.09
C GLU A 211 19.29 1.99 -2.95
N LYS A 212 17.98 2.05 -2.66
CA LYS A 212 17.47 2.83 -1.52
C LYS A 212 17.87 2.21 -0.20
N GLN A 213 17.78 0.89 -0.08
CA GLN A 213 18.19 0.17 1.12
C GLN A 213 19.67 0.42 1.42
N GLN A 214 20.55 0.22 0.45
CA GLN A 214 21.99 0.46 0.62
C GLN A 214 22.27 1.91 1.05
N ARG A 215 21.65 2.90 0.40
CA ARG A 215 21.78 4.31 0.81
C ARG A 215 21.29 4.56 2.23
N ALA A 216 20.17 3.92 2.63
CA ALA A 216 19.65 4.05 3.98
C ALA A 216 20.59 3.42 5.01
N LEU A 217 21.11 2.22 4.75
CA LEU A 217 22.07 1.54 5.63
C LEU A 217 23.38 2.32 5.74
N THR A 218 23.94 2.82 4.64
CA THR A 218 25.14 3.66 4.67
C THR A 218 24.93 4.93 5.50
N SER A 219 23.78 5.60 5.32
CA SER A 219 23.43 6.78 6.10
C SER A 219 23.26 6.45 7.60
N LEU A 220 22.68 5.30 7.94
CA LEU A 220 22.51 4.84 9.32
C LEU A 220 23.86 4.48 9.95
N ALA A 221 24.78 3.87 9.22
CA ALA A 221 26.11 3.52 9.72
C ALA A 221 26.86 4.76 10.22
N ILE A 222 26.64 5.91 9.59
CA ILE A 222 27.28 7.17 9.97
C ILE A 222 26.50 7.88 11.10
N ARG A 223 25.17 7.99 10.94
CA ARG A 223 24.34 8.81 11.84
C ARG A 223 23.95 8.10 13.13
N ASN A 224 23.78 6.79 13.08
CA ASN A 224 23.38 5.97 14.22
C ASN A 224 23.92 4.54 14.10
N PRO A 225 25.22 4.33 14.44
CA PRO A 225 25.87 3.02 14.34
C PRO A 225 25.17 1.93 15.17
N GLY A 226 24.51 2.30 16.28
CA GLY A 226 23.73 1.39 17.10
C GLY A 226 22.55 0.79 16.35
N PHE A 227 21.75 1.62 15.67
CA PHE A 227 20.63 1.18 14.84
C PHE A 227 21.11 0.42 13.60
N HIS A 228 22.18 0.89 12.97
CA HIS A 228 22.77 0.19 11.82
C HIS A 228 23.04 -1.27 12.14
N ARG A 229 23.68 -1.58 13.28
CA ARG A 229 24.00 -2.96 13.65
C ARG A 229 22.76 -3.87 13.76
N GLN A 230 21.62 -3.32 14.19
CA GLN A 230 20.36 -4.07 14.33
C GLN A 230 19.65 -4.36 13.01
N VAL A 231 19.89 -3.54 11.98
CA VAL A 231 19.19 -3.62 10.68
C VAL A 231 20.11 -3.94 9.50
N ALA A 232 21.40 -4.11 9.76
CA ALA A 232 22.39 -4.38 8.69
C ALA A 232 22.17 -5.73 7.97
N GLY A 233 21.48 -6.67 8.64
CA GLY A 233 21.14 -7.98 8.08
C GLY A 233 19.91 -8.00 7.16
N LEU A 234 19.16 -6.90 7.06
CA LEU A 234 17.98 -6.86 6.19
C LEU A 234 18.34 -7.00 4.71
N LEU A 235 17.66 -7.88 4.01
CA LEU A 235 17.89 -8.19 2.58
C LEU A 235 16.73 -7.71 1.69
N HIS A 236 15.49 -7.75 2.20
CA HIS A 236 14.25 -7.53 1.44
C HIS A 236 13.40 -6.38 1.98
N LEU A 237 13.76 -5.80 3.11
CA LEU A 237 13.06 -4.70 3.74
C LEU A 237 13.94 -3.45 3.83
N MET A 238 13.31 -2.28 3.82
CA MET A 238 13.99 -1.04 4.23
C MET A 238 14.09 -1.01 5.76
N PRO A 239 15.14 -0.41 6.33
CA PRO A 239 15.17 -0.12 7.76
C PRO A 239 13.92 0.62 8.20
N PRO A 240 13.19 0.13 9.23
CA PRO A 240 11.98 0.79 9.69
C PRO A 240 12.31 2.09 10.42
N ARG A 241 11.45 3.09 10.28
CA ARG A 241 11.52 4.38 10.98
C ARG A 241 10.67 4.32 12.23
N PRO A 242 11.26 4.30 13.43
CA PRO A 242 10.49 4.04 14.66
C PRO A 242 9.49 5.15 15.00
N GLY A 243 9.80 6.42 14.71
CA GLY A 243 9.06 7.56 15.21
C GLY A 243 7.54 7.48 15.02
N GLY A 244 7.09 7.25 13.77
CA GLY A 244 5.67 7.17 13.46
C GLY A 244 5.00 5.92 14.04
N ALA A 245 5.63 4.76 13.86
CA ALA A 245 5.09 3.49 14.36
C ALA A 245 4.93 3.49 15.89
N LEU A 246 5.93 4.00 16.62
CA LEU A 246 5.88 4.08 18.07
C LEU A 246 4.85 5.10 18.56
N ALA A 247 4.72 6.25 17.88
CA ALA A 247 3.71 7.24 18.25
C ALA A 247 2.28 6.69 18.11
N LEU A 248 2.02 5.92 17.05
CA LEU A 248 0.74 5.25 16.84
C LEU A 248 0.50 4.14 17.87
N LEU A 249 1.51 3.35 18.17
CA LEU A 249 1.46 2.29 19.17
C LEU A 249 1.15 2.84 20.57
N GLU A 250 1.82 3.93 20.96
CA GLU A 250 1.57 4.60 22.23
C GLU A 250 0.15 5.15 22.34
N ALA A 251 -0.38 5.72 21.27
CA ALA A 251 -1.69 6.34 21.25
C ALA A 251 -2.86 5.36 21.16
N SER A 252 -2.66 4.24 20.47
CA SER A 252 -3.72 3.27 20.21
C SER A 252 -3.86 2.20 21.28
N SER A 253 -2.75 1.82 21.93
CA SER A 253 -2.67 0.64 22.83
C SER A 253 -3.30 -0.62 22.20
N ALA A 254 -3.20 -0.72 20.87
CA ALA A 254 -3.79 -1.79 20.07
C ALA A 254 -2.78 -2.91 19.82
N ASP A 255 -3.28 -4.12 19.63
CA ASP A 255 -2.45 -5.22 19.13
C ASP A 255 -1.84 -4.85 17.78
N VAL A 256 -0.63 -5.35 17.52
CA VAL A 256 0.05 -5.10 16.24
C VAL A 256 -0.15 -6.28 15.30
N VAL A 257 -0.56 -6.00 14.08
CA VAL A 257 -0.57 -6.98 12.99
C VAL A 257 0.52 -6.62 11.99
N LEU A 258 1.50 -7.50 11.86
CA LEU A 258 2.58 -7.39 10.88
C LEU A 258 2.09 -8.01 9.57
N VAL A 259 2.32 -7.33 8.44
CA VAL A 259 1.96 -7.82 7.10
C VAL A 259 3.22 -7.90 6.26
N ALA A 260 3.77 -9.10 6.16
CA ALA A 260 4.85 -9.43 5.24
C ALA A 260 4.27 -9.94 3.91
N HIS A 261 4.92 -9.63 2.80
CA HIS A 261 4.53 -10.20 1.51
C HIS A 261 5.75 -10.36 0.59
N ARG A 262 5.66 -11.33 -0.33
CA ARG A 262 6.65 -11.58 -1.39
C ARG A 262 5.91 -11.73 -2.72
N GLY A 263 6.58 -11.41 -3.83
CA GLY A 263 6.00 -11.53 -5.18
C GLY A 263 5.53 -10.21 -5.78
N LEU A 264 5.50 -9.11 -4.97
CA LEU A 264 5.24 -7.75 -5.46
C LEU A 264 6.52 -6.91 -5.62
N ASP A 265 7.69 -7.50 -5.42
CA ASP A 265 8.99 -6.83 -5.36
C ASP A 265 9.42 -6.19 -6.69
N GLY A 266 9.05 -6.80 -7.81
CA GLY A 266 9.37 -6.32 -9.16
C GLY A 266 8.52 -5.13 -9.63
N PHE A 267 7.78 -4.42 -8.74
CA PHE A 267 6.82 -3.37 -9.11
C PHE A 267 7.06 -2.03 -8.43
N ALA A 268 8.26 -1.83 -7.96
CA ALA A 268 8.65 -0.54 -7.40
C ALA A 268 8.59 0.57 -8.47
N GLN A 269 8.81 0.24 -9.73
CA GLN A 269 8.84 1.17 -10.87
C GLN A 269 8.11 0.58 -12.10
N ILE A 270 7.63 1.47 -12.99
CA ILE A 270 6.94 1.07 -14.24
C ILE A 270 7.85 0.24 -15.16
N LYS A 271 9.17 0.50 -15.16
CA LYS A 271 10.14 -0.29 -15.94
C LYS A 271 10.15 -1.77 -15.56
N ASP A 272 9.89 -2.10 -14.28
CA ASP A 272 9.88 -3.48 -13.78
C ASP A 272 8.65 -4.21 -14.30
N ILE A 273 7.50 -3.50 -14.36
CA ILE A 273 6.27 -4.02 -14.97
C ILE A 273 6.49 -4.25 -16.46
N TRP A 274 7.13 -3.30 -17.15
CA TRP A 274 7.46 -3.39 -18.58
C TRP A 274 8.34 -4.61 -18.88
N ALA A 275 9.25 -4.97 -18.00
CA ALA A 275 10.07 -6.18 -18.12
C ALA A 275 9.27 -7.49 -17.98
N GLY A 276 7.98 -7.43 -17.65
CA GLY A 276 7.11 -8.61 -17.53
C GLY A 276 7.14 -9.27 -16.16
N GLY A 277 7.85 -8.68 -15.21
CA GLY A 277 8.06 -9.24 -13.86
C GLY A 277 6.77 -9.49 -13.07
N MET A 278 5.62 -8.97 -13.50
CA MET A 278 4.31 -9.09 -12.81
C MET A 278 3.48 -10.29 -13.27
N VAL A 279 3.62 -10.68 -14.53
CA VAL A 279 2.72 -11.64 -15.15
C VAL A 279 2.91 -13.04 -14.57
N GLY A 280 1.81 -13.64 -14.08
CA GLY A 280 1.79 -14.98 -13.52
C GLY A 280 2.42 -15.12 -12.14
N LYS A 281 2.76 -14.02 -11.47
CA LYS A 281 3.44 -14.08 -10.17
C LYS A 281 2.54 -14.65 -9.07
N LEU A 282 3.15 -15.43 -8.20
CA LEU A 282 2.59 -15.85 -6.93
C LEU A 282 2.94 -14.79 -5.88
N VAL A 283 1.91 -14.22 -5.28
CA VAL A 283 2.03 -13.28 -4.16
C VAL A 283 1.72 -14.04 -2.88
N ARG A 284 2.71 -14.21 -2.03
CA ARG A 284 2.53 -14.79 -0.70
C ARG A 284 2.47 -13.69 0.33
N VAL A 285 1.49 -13.78 1.20
CA VAL A 285 1.25 -12.84 2.29
C VAL A 285 1.23 -13.62 3.60
N ARG A 286 1.97 -13.16 4.60
CA ARG A 286 1.90 -13.65 5.97
C ARG A 286 1.48 -12.53 6.89
N MET A 287 0.47 -12.81 7.71
CA MET A 287 0.05 -11.95 8.79
C MET A 287 0.49 -12.58 10.12
N THR A 288 1.06 -11.76 11.00
CA THR A 288 1.45 -12.17 12.36
C THR A 288 0.91 -11.15 13.34
N ARG A 289 0.26 -11.61 14.42
CA ARG A 289 -0.30 -10.72 15.44
C ARG A 289 0.53 -10.77 16.71
N VAL A 290 0.87 -9.61 17.23
CA VAL A 290 1.54 -9.43 18.52
C VAL A 290 0.58 -8.68 19.44
N PRO A 291 0.09 -9.32 20.51
CA PRO A 291 -0.74 -8.68 21.52
C PRO A 291 -0.03 -7.47 22.15
N PHE A 292 -0.76 -6.38 22.37
CA PHE A 292 -0.16 -5.16 22.94
C PHE A 292 0.57 -5.41 24.28
N ARG A 293 0.03 -6.30 25.10
CA ARG A 293 0.61 -6.70 26.40
C ARG A 293 1.99 -7.38 26.28
N GLU A 294 2.33 -7.93 25.11
CA GLU A 294 3.60 -8.60 24.84
C GLU A 294 4.66 -7.65 24.28
N ILE A 295 4.25 -6.42 23.95
CA ILE A 295 5.13 -5.38 23.43
C ILE A 295 5.79 -4.67 24.61
N PRO A 296 7.12 -4.55 24.65
CA PRO A 296 7.81 -3.94 25.78
C PRO A 296 7.37 -2.49 26.01
N GLU A 297 7.51 -2.02 27.25
CA GLU A 297 7.28 -0.63 27.59
C GLU A 297 8.54 0.22 27.37
N GLY A 298 8.32 1.52 27.13
CA GLY A 298 9.39 2.49 26.91
C GLY A 298 9.91 2.55 25.48
N ARG A 299 10.37 3.72 25.08
CA ARG A 299 10.75 4.02 23.70
C ARG A 299 11.94 3.19 23.20
N GLY A 300 12.95 2.98 24.03
CA GLY A 300 14.12 2.17 23.68
C GLY A 300 13.76 0.72 23.39
N PRO A 301 13.20 -0.01 24.40
CA PRO A 301 12.79 -1.40 24.22
C PRO A 301 11.77 -1.61 23.07
N ARG A 302 10.82 -0.67 22.88
CA ARG A 302 9.88 -0.72 21.72
C ARG A 302 10.60 -0.55 20.38
N THR A 303 11.65 0.25 20.33
CA THR A 303 12.46 0.40 19.11
C THR A 303 13.20 -0.90 18.78
N GLU A 304 13.80 -1.54 19.78
CA GLU A 304 14.49 -2.83 19.63
C GLU A 304 13.49 -3.92 19.21
N TRP A 305 12.31 -3.96 19.85
CA TRP A 305 11.22 -4.85 19.48
C TRP A 305 10.80 -4.65 18.01
N LEU A 306 10.63 -3.41 17.57
CA LEU A 306 10.26 -3.12 16.19
C LEU A 306 11.32 -3.66 15.20
N PHE A 307 12.60 -3.50 15.49
CA PHE A 307 13.68 -4.03 14.66
C PHE A 307 13.70 -5.55 14.64
N LYS A 308 13.46 -6.18 15.79
CA LYS A 308 13.38 -7.64 15.89
C LYS A 308 12.27 -8.20 15.01
N VAL A 309 11.04 -7.71 15.16
CA VAL A 309 9.91 -8.20 14.36
C VAL A 309 10.10 -7.89 12.88
N TRP A 310 10.82 -6.81 12.55
CA TRP A 310 11.18 -6.45 11.18
C TRP A 310 12.18 -7.43 10.58
N GLN A 311 13.17 -7.87 11.37
CA GLN A 311 14.10 -8.91 10.97
C GLN A 311 13.39 -10.26 10.76
N GLU A 312 12.48 -10.63 11.66
CA GLU A 312 11.67 -11.85 11.52
C GLU A 312 10.83 -11.86 10.21
N MET A 313 10.30 -10.69 9.82
CA MET A 313 9.62 -10.54 8.53
C MET A 313 10.58 -10.73 7.35
N ASP A 314 11.79 -10.15 7.42
CA ASP A 314 12.82 -10.27 6.39
C ASP A 314 13.32 -11.70 6.24
N ASP A 315 13.52 -12.40 7.35
CA ASP A 315 13.93 -13.80 7.39
C ASP A 315 12.87 -14.71 6.75
N TRP A 316 11.59 -14.47 7.03
CA TRP A 316 10.52 -15.19 6.36
C TRP A 316 10.51 -14.95 4.85
N ILE A 317 10.69 -13.71 4.39
CA ILE A 317 10.77 -13.39 2.97
C ILE A 317 11.97 -14.10 2.34
N SER A 318 13.11 -14.13 3.02
CA SER A 318 14.33 -14.82 2.59
C SER A 318 14.14 -16.33 2.49
N SER A 319 13.35 -16.94 3.38
CA SER A 319 13.06 -18.37 3.34
C SER A 319 12.31 -18.78 2.06
N LEU A 320 11.46 -17.89 1.54
CA LEU A 320 10.70 -18.12 0.31
C LEU A 320 11.60 -18.13 -0.96
N ASP A 321 12.77 -17.48 -0.92
CA ASP A 321 13.71 -17.49 -2.04
C ASP A 321 14.44 -18.85 -2.17
N GLN A 322 14.43 -19.66 -1.11
CA GLN A 322 15.04 -20.99 -1.07
C GLN A 322 14.06 -22.10 -1.48
N GLU A 323 12.76 -21.80 -1.55
CA GLU A 323 11.76 -22.76 -2.00
C GLU A 323 11.81 -22.90 -3.53
N PRO A 324 11.84 -24.15 -4.07
CA PRO A 324 11.74 -24.35 -5.51
C PRO A 324 10.44 -23.75 -6.02
N MET A 325 10.53 -22.94 -7.09
CA MET A 325 9.33 -22.40 -7.75
C MET A 325 8.40 -23.56 -8.11
N PRO A 326 7.09 -23.47 -7.79
CA PRO A 326 6.13 -24.45 -8.26
C PRO A 326 6.26 -24.57 -9.77
N THR A 327 6.61 -25.76 -10.25
CA THR A 327 6.61 -26.08 -11.68
C THR A 327 5.17 -25.95 -12.16
N ASP A 328 4.95 -25.04 -13.13
CA ASP A 328 3.65 -24.88 -13.77
C ASP A 328 3.22 -26.24 -14.36
N GLY A 329 2.18 -26.85 -13.73
CA GLY A 329 1.47 -28.00 -14.29
C GLY A 329 0.46 -27.53 -15.32
#